data_bbcc1d034dec339fafc714595976176a
#
_entry.id   bbcc1d034dec339fafc714595976176a
#
_cell.length_a   1.000
_cell.length_b   1.000
_cell.length_c   1.000
_cell.angle_alpha   90.00
_cell.angle_beta   90.00
_cell.angle_gamma   90.00
#
_symmetry.space_group_name_H-M   'P 1'
#
loop_
_entity.id
_entity.type
_entity.pdbx_description
1 polymer ?
#
loop_
_entity_poly.entity_id
_entity_poly.type
_entity_poly.pdbx_seq_one_letter_code
_entity_poly.pdbx_strand_id
1 'polypeptide(L)'
;MATHSQIRAEQRYGVSDFKPLLVLKEILADRCIQISEDIEKFSRIFYVRYNNKYLKVVTDYNVSFVKTVLPDTNDFSLIEKLINKLSACQTVAA
;
A
#
# COMPACT_ATOMS: atom_id res chain seq x y z
N MET A 1 11.39 3.15 18.27
CA MET A 1 12.02 2.08 17.47
C MET A 1 11.23 1.89 16.18
N ALA A 2 11.91 1.86 15.04
CA ALA A 2 11.23 1.69 13.76
C ALA A 2 10.74 0.24 13.58
N THR A 3 9.54 0.07 13.03
CA THR A 3 9.01 -1.25 12.69
C THR A 3 9.69 -1.78 11.44
N HIS A 4 9.53 -3.08 11.18
CA HIS A 4 10.07 -3.71 9.97
C HIS A 4 9.54 -3.02 8.69
N SER A 5 8.25 -2.68 8.65
CA SER A 5 7.66 -1.99 7.50
C SER A 5 8.25 -0.59 7.31
N GLN A 6 8.51 0.14 8.40
CA GLN A 6 9.14 1.45 8.31
C GLN A 6 10.55 1.38 7.76
N ILE A 7 11.34 0.40 8.23
CA ILE A 7 12.70 0.18 7.74
C ILE A 7 12.69 -0.15 6.24
N ARG A 8 11.81 -1.04 5.81
CA ARG A 8 11.71 -1.44 4.42
C ARG A 8 11.22 -0.31 3.51
N ALA A 9 10.28 0.51 3.99
CA ALA A 9 9.82 1.67 3.23
C ALA A 9 10.95 2.65 2.98
N GLU A 10 11.77 2.92 3.99
CA GLU A 10 12.94 3.79 3.83
C GLU A 10 13.96 3.21 2.86
N GLN A 11 14.30 1.91 3.02
CA GLN A 11 15.30 1.25 2.17
C GLN A 11 14.87 1.15 0.71
N ARG A 12 13.59 0.88 0.45
CA ARG A 12 13.10 0.53 -0.90
C ARG A 12 12.50 1.70 -1.65
N TYR A 13 11.97 2.69 -0.94
CA TYR A 13 11.26 3.82 -1.56
C TYR A 13 11.78 5.18 -1.09
N GLY A 14 12.75 5.21 -0.18
CA GLY A 14 13.29 6.46 0.35
C GLY A 14 12.30 7.21 1.24
N VAL A 15 11.33 6.53 1.81
CA VAL A 15 10.32 7.13 2.69
C VAL A 15 10.83 7.08 4.12
N SER A 16 11.30 8.22 4.64
CA SER A 16 11.93 8.29 5.97
C SER A 16 10.92 8.38 7.11
N ASP A 17 9.66 8.75 6.82
CA ASP A 17 8.61 8.91 7.84
C ASP A 17 7.38 8.10 7.45
N PHE A 18 7.58 6.80 7.29
CA PHE A 18 6.51 5.90 6.91
C PHE A 18 5.57 5.65 8.09
N LYS A 19 4.28 5.94 7.88
CA LYS A 19 3.24 5.74 8.90
C LYS A 19 2.29 4.63 8.46
N PRO A 20 2.45 3.41 8.99
CA PRO A 20 1.62 2.26 8.58
C PRO A 20 0.12 2.51 8.76
N LEU A 21 -0.28 3.27 9.77
CA LEU A 21 -1.69 3.55 10.02
C LEU A 21 -2.35 4.32 8.88
N LEU A 22 -1.60 5.24 8.23
CA LEU A 22 -2.12 5.97 7.08
C LEU A 22 -2.33 5.06 5.89
N VAL A 23 -1.43 4.10 5.68
CA VAL A 23 -1.56 3.11 4.62
C VAL A 23 -2.78 2.22 4.89
N LEU A 24 -2.98 1.77 6.12
CA LEU A 24 -4.14 0.96 6.48
C LEU A 24 -5.45 1.71 6.25
N LYS A 25 -5.49 3.01 6.55
CA LYS A 25 -6.67 3.84 6.27
C LYS A 25 -6.98 3.90 4.78
N GLU A 26 -5.96 4.04 3.94
CA GLU A 26 -6.15 4.03 2.48
C GLU A 26 -6.72 2.68 2.01
N ILE A 27 -6.21 1.58 2.53
CA ILE A 27 -6.68 0.24 2.18
C ILE A 27 -8.13 0.04 2.62
N LEU A 28 -8.45 0.41 3.85
CA LEU A 28 -9.80 0.25 4.39
C LEU A 28 -10.82 1.16 3.71
N ALA A 29 -10.38 2.29 3.17
CA ALA A 29 -11.21 3.19 2.38
C ALA A 29 -11.34 2.74 0.92
N ASP A 30 -10.79 1.58 0.57
CA ASP A 30 -10.77 1.04 -0.80
C ASP A 30 -10.07 1.97 -1.80
N ARG A 31 -9.02 2.67 -1.35
CA ARG A 31 -8.20 3.56 -2.17
C ARG A 31 -6.89 2.89 -2.55
N CYS A 32 -6.97 1.63 -2.92
CA CYS A 32 -5.82 0.79 -3.25
C CYS A 32 -6.22 -0.25 -4.28
N ILE A 33 -5.22 -0.98 -4.78
CA ILE A 33 -5.45 -2.14 -5.66
C ILE A 33 -4.92 -3.37 -4.93
N GLN A 34 -5.76 -4.38 -4.73
CA GLN A 34 -5.31 -5.64 -4.18
C GLN A 34 -4.59 -6.44 -5.28
N ILE A 35 -3.33 -6.76 -5.03
CA ILE A 35 -2.51 -7.52 -6.00
C ILE A 35 -2.72 -9.01 -5.81
N SER A 36 -2.68 -9.50 -4.58
CA SER A 36 -2.85 -10.91 -4.28
C SER A 36 -3.19 -11.11 -2.81
N GLU A 37 -3.56 -12.35 -2.48
CA GLU A 37 -3.75 -12.78 -1.10
C GLU A 37 -3.20 -14.18 -0.93
N ASP A 38 -2.75 -14.48 0.28
CA ASP A 38 -2.24 -15.81 0.64
C ASP A 38 -2.89 -16.24 1.94
N ILE A 39 -3.87 -17.14 1.84
CA ILE A 39 -4.65 -17.60 2.99
C ILE A 39 -3.77 -18.37 3.97
N GLU A 40 -2.83 -19.17 3.45
CA GLU A 40 -1.94 -19.97 4.30
C GLU A 40 -1.05 -19.10 5.19
N LYS A 41 -0.57 -17.99 4.64
CA LYS A 41 0.26 -17.03 5.37
C LYS A 41 -0.53 -15.93 6.06
N PHE A 42 -1.84 -15.93 5.91
CA PHE A 42 -2.73 -14.88 6.39
C PHE A 42 -2.26 -13.49 5.96
N SER A 43 -1.93 -13.38 4.68
CA SER A 43 -1.36 -12.14 4.12
C SER A 43 -2.13 -11.67 2.90
N ARG A 44 -2.15 -10.35 2.71
CA ARG A 44 -2.64 -9.70 1.50
C ARG A 44 -1.61 -8.70 1.02
N ILE A 45 -1.52 -8.53 -0.29
CA ILE A 45 -0.61 -7.56 -0.90
C ILE A 45 -1.43 -6.52 -1.61
N PHE A 46 -1.18 -5.25 -1.29
CA PHE A 46 -1.87 -4.11 -1.88
C PHE A 46 -0.89 -3.14 -2.50
N TYR A 47 -1.37 -2.45 -3.55
CA TYR A 47 -0.66 -1.34 -4.15
C TYR A 47 -1.37 -0.06 -3.70
N VAL A 48 -0.64 0.83 -3.01
CA VAL A 48 -1.20 2.03 -2.41
C VAL A 48 -0.37 3.25 -2.78
N ARG A 49 -1.00 4.43 -2.76
CA ARG A 49 -0.30 5.70 -2.92
C ARG A 49 -0.01 6.28 -1.54
N TYR A 50 1.26 6.64 -1.32
CA TYR A 50 1.72 7.24 -0.07
C TYR A 50 2.79 8.28 -0.37
N ASN A 51 2.58 9.53 0.08
CA ASN A 51 3.52 10.65 -0.15
C ASN A 51 3.97 10.76 -1.62
N ASN A 52 3.02 10.71 -2.55
CA ASN A 52 3.26 10.78 -3.99
C ASN A 52 4.10 9.61 -4.54
N LYS A 53 4.21 8.53 -3.78
CA LYS A 53 4.88 7.30 -4.21
C LYS A 53 3.89 6.15 -4.21
N TYR A 54 4.15 5.12 -5.02
CA TYR A 54 3.32 3.94 -5.13
C TYR A 54 4.03 2.77 -4.48
N LEU A 55 3.46 2.25 -3.40
CA LEU A 55 4.08 1.21 -2.58
C LEU A 55 3.33 -0.10 -2.69
N LYS A 56 4.09 -1.21 -2.77
CA LYS A 56 3.54 -2.56 -2.56
C LYS A 56 3.67 -2.86 -1.08
N VAL A 57 2.55 -3.03 -0.39
CA VAL A 57 2.55 -3.31 1.03
C VAL A 57 1.92 -4.67 1.30
N VAL A 58 2.49 -5.39 2.26
CA VAL A 58 1.96 -6.67 2.73
C VAL A 58 1.31 -6.44 4.08
N THR A 59 0.04 -6.83 4.19
CA THR A 59 -0.70 -6.74 5.46
C THR A 59 -1.06 -8.14 5.96
N ASP A 60 -1.56 -8.23 7.17
CA ASP A 60 -2.25 -9.42 7.62
C ASP A 60 -3.58 -9.58 6.86
N TYR A 61 -4.20 -10.76 6.95
CA TYR A 61 -5.43 -11.04 6.20
C TYR A 61 -6.57 -10.10 6.58
N ASN A 62 -6.64 -9.68 7.83
CA ASN A 62 -7.70 -8.79 8.33
C ASN A 62 -7.38 -7.31 8.15
N VAL A 63 -6.24 -6.98 7.55
CA VAL A 63 -5.80 -5.59 7.31
C VAL A 63 -5.75 -4.80 8.61
N SER A 64 -5.17 -5.39 9.64
CA SER A 64 -5.03 -4.74 10.95
C SER A 64 -3.62 -4.15 11.17
N PHE A 65 -2.62 -4.62 10.43
CA PHE A 65 -1.27 -4.04 10.49
C PHE A 65 -0.51 -4.31 9.18
N VAL A 66 0.53 -3.51 8.93
CA VAL A 66 1.41 -3.68 7.78
C VAL A 66 2.60 -4.55 8.19
N LYS A 67 2.73 -5.71 7.54
CA LYS A 67 3.83 -6.65 7.82
C LYS A 67 5.15 -6.15 7.26
N THR A 68 5.16 -5.71 6.00
CA THR A 68 6.36 -5.23 5.32
C THR A 68 5.99 -4.46 4.06
N VAL A 69 7.00 -3.85 3.44
CA VAL A 69 6.88 -3.16 2.15
C VAL A 69 7.78 -3.89 1.16
N LEU A 70 7.20 -4.32 0.04
CA LEU A 70 7.92 -5.06 -0.99
C LEU A 70 8.70 -4.11 -1.92
N PRO A 71 9.72 -4.63 -2.63
CA PRO A 71 10.45 -3.82 -3.60
C PRO A 71 9.55 -3.29 -4.72
N ASP A 72 9.88 -2.09 -5.21
CA ASP A 72 9.20 -1.50 -6.36
C ASP A 72 9.57 -2.29 -7.62
N THR A 73 8.54 -2.70 -8.37
CA THR A 73 8.73 -3.44 -9.62
C THR A 73 8.39 -2.60 -10.86
N ASN A 74 8.12 -1.30 -10.68
CA ASN A 74 7.78 -0.38 -11.77
C ASN A 74 6.64 -0.91 -12.66
N ASP A 75 5.57 -1.41 -12.03
CA ASP A 75 4.43 -1.93 -12.76
C ASP A 75 3.51 -0.77 -13.17
N PHE A 76 3.74 -0.25 -14.37
CA PHE A 76 2.98 0.88 -14.89
C PHE A 76 1.49 0.57 -15.05
N SER A 77 1.13 -0.68 -15.32
CA SER A 77 -0.26 -1.10 -15.43
C SER A 77 -1.00 -0.93 -14.10
N LEU A 78 -0.38 -1.33 -13.00
CA LEU A 78 -0.95 -1.16 -11.66
C LEU A 78 -1.02 0.31 -11.26
N ILE A 79 0.02 1.08 -11.59
CA ILE A 79 0.04 2.52 -11.32
C ILE A 79 -1.13 3.22 -12.02
N GLU A 80 -1.34 2.92 -13.30
CA GLU A 80 -2.42 3.49 -14.09
C GLU A 80 -3.79 3.12 -13.50
N LYS A 81 -3.99 1.85 -13.14
CA LYS A 81 -5.22 1.40 -12.49
C LYS A 81 -5.50 2.14 -11.19
N LEU A 82 -4.46 2.34 -10.38
CA LEU A 82 -4.60 3.04 -9.10
C LEU A 82 -4.91 4.52 -9.32
N ILE A 83 -4.24 5.18 -10.25
CA ILE A 83 -4.51 6.58 -10.58
C ILE A 83 -5.98 6.75 -11.00
N ASN A 84 -6.48 5.89 -11.88
CA ASN A 84 -7.85 5.94 -12.34
C ASN A 84 -8.84 5.72 -11.20
N LYS A 85 -8.55 4.79 -10.32
CA LYS A 85 -9.38 4.51 -9.15
C LYS A 85 -9.43 5.69 -8.19
N LEU A 86 -8.29 6.31 -7.91
CA LEU A 86 -8.23 7.47 -7.02
C LEU A 86 -8.95 8.68 -7.61
N SER A 87 -8.86 8.89 -8.91
CA SER A 87 -9.59 9.95 -9.59
C SER A 87 -11.09 9.74 -9.50
N ALA A 88 -11.57 8.51 -9.65
CA ALA A 88 -12.99 8.19 -9.49
C ALA A 88 -13.46 8.45 -8.06
N CYS A 89 -12.66 8.10 -7.06
CA CYS A 89 -12.98 8.38 -5.65
C CYS A 89 -13.10 9.88 -5.39
N GLN A 90 -12.21 10.68 -5.95
CA GLN A 90 -12.26 12.14 -5.80
C GLN A 90 -13.52 12.71 -6.46
N THR A 91 -13.88 12.21 -7.63
CA THR A 91 -15.09 12.66 -8.33
C THR A 91 -16.35 12.38 -7.52
N VAL A 92 -16.41 11.22 -6.89
CA VAL A 92 -17.56 10.82 -6.08
C VAL A 92 -17.65 11.66 -4.80
N ALA A 93 -16.51 12.06 -4.25
CA ALA A 93 -16.46 12.84 -3.01
C ALA A 93 -16.85 14.31 -3.22
N ALA A 94 -16.89 14.77 -4.42
CA ALA A 94 -17.21 16.16 -4.74
C ALA A 94 -18.68 16.52 -4.50
#